data_5a0f0692e0f2e7c5f2ef9c313b9843ce
#
_entry.id   5a0f0692e0f2e7c5f2ef9c313b9843ce
#
_cell.length_a   1.000
_cell.length_b   1.000
_cell.length_c   1.000
_cell.angle_alpha   90.00
_cell.angle_beta   90.00
_cell.angle_gamma   90.00
#
_symmetry.space_group_name_H-M   'P 1'
#
loop_
_entity.id
_entity.type
_entity.pdbx_description
1 polymer ?
#
loop_
_entity_poly.entity_id
_entity_poly.type
_entity_poly.pdbx_seq_one_letter_code
_entity_poly.pdbx_strand_id
1 'polypeptide(L)' 'MSARGPTSIDQHVGARLRLRRSLLEMSQSELGEKLGVTFQQVQKYERGTNRIGASRLFHVARVMEV' A
#
# COMPACT_ATOMS: atom_id res chain seq x y z
N MET A 1 -25.95 1.57 -0.65
CA MET A 1 -25.20 1.28 -1.48
C MET A 1 -23.86 1.12 -1.18
N SER A 2 -23.23 0.48 -1.54
CA SER A 2 -21.88 0.33 -1.20
C SER A 2 -21.00 0.81 -2.29
N ALA A 3 -19.94 1.35 -1.93
CA ALA A 3 -18.93 1.73 -2.86
C ALA A 3 -18.29 0.50 -3.45
N ARG A 4 -18.12 0.52 -4.75
CA ARG A 4 -17.44 -0.56 -5.38
C ARG A 4 -16.02 -0.23 -5.68
N GLY A 5 -15.66 0.99 -5.74
CA GLY A 5 -14.30 1.40 -6.01
C GLY A 5 -13.59 1.80 -4.74
N PRO A 6 -12.43 2.43 -4.88
CA PRO A 6 -11.65 2.93 -3.76
C PRO A 6 -12.43 3.91 -2.93
N THR A 7 -12.20 3.90 -1.63
CA THR A 7 -12.89 4.76 -0.67
C THR A 7 -11.88 5.71 -0.04
N SER A 8 -12.40 6.64 0.77
CA SER A 8 -11.53 7.52 1.54
C SER A 8 -10.66 6.73 2.51
N ILE A 9 -11.15 5.58 2.96
CA ILE A 9 -10.36 4.69 3.81
C ILE A 9 -9.16 4.14 3.04
N ASP A 10 -9.40 3.72 1.79
CA ASP A 10 -8.31 3.21 0.95
C ASP A 10 -7.26 4.29 0.70
N GLN A 11 -7.70 5.53 0.51
CA GLN A 11 -6.79 6.65 0.32
C GLN A 11 -5.99 6.92 1.59
N HIS A 12 -6.64 6.84 2.74
CA HIS A 12 -5.97 7.03 4.02
C HIS A 12 -4.91 5.94 4.25
N VAL A 13 -5.28 4.70 4.00
CA VAL A 13 -4.36 3.57 4.16
C VAL A 13 -3.17 3.75 3.22
N GLY A 14 -3.44 4.13 1.97
CA GLY A 14 -2.37 4.35 0.99
C GLY A 14 -1.43 5.47 1.39
N ALA A 15 -1.96 6.56 1.93
CA ALA A 15 -1.14 7.68 2.39
C ALA A 15 -0.24 7.26 3.56
N ARG A 16 -0.78 6.46 4.48
CA ARG A 16 0.01 5.96 5.61
C ARG A 16 1.10 5.00 5.13
N LEU A 17 0.78 4.16 4.15
CA LEU A 17 1.76 3.26 3.55
C LEU A 17 2.91 4.07 2.95
N ARG A 18 2.59 5.09 2.20
CA ARG A 18 3.61 5.93 1.58
C ARG A 18 4.49 6.61 2.63
N LEU A 19 3.86 7.13 3.69
CA LEU A 19 4.58 7.79 4.75
C LEU A 19 5.58 6.83 5.41
N ARG A 20 5.11 5.63 5.76
CA ARG A 20 5.98 4.66 6.41
C ARG A 20 7.11 4.23 5.50
N ARG A 21 6.80 3.98 4.21
CA ARG A 21 7.82 3.62 3.24
C ARG A 21 8.90 4.71 3.17
N SER A 22 8.48 5.98 3.14
CA SER A 22 9.42 7.09 3.07
C SER A 22 10.28 7.18 4.32
N LEU A 23 9.69 6.94 5.49
CA LEU A 23 10.42 6.96 6.75
C LEU A 23 11.48 5.86 6.79
N LEU A 24 11.23 4.74 6.13
CA LEU A 24 12.18 3.64 6.04
C LEU A 24 13.16 3.81 4.88
N GLU A 25 13.06 4.92 4.15
CA GLU A 25 13.92 5.23 3.01
C GLU A 25 13.89 4.13 1.96
N MET A 26 12.71 3.57 1.76
CA MET A 26 12.50 2.48 0.83
C MET A 26 11.85 3.03 -0.45
N SER A 27 12.33 2.58 -1.62
CA SER A 27 11.71 2.98 -2.87
C SER A 27 10.44 2.16 -3.11
N GLN A 28 9.60 2.65 -4.02
CA GLN A 28 8.41 1.88 -4.42
C GLN A 28 8.81 0.55 -5.06
N SER A 29 9.90 0.54 -5.81
CA SER A 29 10.39 -0.69 -6.42
C SER A 29 10.85 -1.69 -5.36
N GLU A 30 11.55 -1.21 -4.34
CA GLU A 30 12.00 -2.08 -3.25
C GLU A 30 10.81 -2.67 -2.51
N LEU A 31 9.80 -1.85 -2.24
CA LEU A 31 8.60 -2.34 -1.58
C LEU A 31 7.90 -3.37 -2.45
N GLY A 32 7.81 -3.09 -3.76
CA GLY A 32 7.21 -4.03 -4.70
C GLY A 32 7.90 -5.37 -4.68
N GLU A 33 9.23 -5.38 -4.68
CA GLU A 33 9.98 -6.62 -4.60
C GLU A 33 9.66 -7.39 -3.33
N LYS A 34 9.60 -6.70 -2.21
CA LYS A 34 9.32 -7.35 -0.93
C LYS A 34 7.90 -7.90 -0.84
N LEU A 35 6.97 -7.27 -1.55
CA LEU A 35 5.58 -7.70 -1.56
C LEU A 35 5.26 -8.67 -2.70
N GLY A 36 6.16 -8.81 -3.66
CA GLY A 36 5.90 -9.64 -4.82
C GLY A 36 4.97 -8.99 -5.84
N VAL A 37 4.97 -7.66 -5.90
CA VAL A 37 4.15 -6.92 -6.87
C VAL A 37 5.02 -5.90 -7.60
N THR A 38 4.47 -5.31 -8.66
CA THR A 38 5.21 -4.31 -9.43
C THR A 38 5.19 -2.97 -8.68
N PHE A 39 6.11 -2.06 -9.05
CA PHE A 39 6.11 -0.74 -8.46
C PHE A 39 4.85 0.04 -8.87
N GLN A 40 4.29 -0.23 -10.05
CA GLN A 40 3.03 0.38 -10.44
C GLN A 40 1.91 -0.02 -9.50
N GLN A 41 1.91 -1.27 -9.06
CA GLN A 41 0.90 -1.71 -8.10
C GLN A 41 1.08 -1.00 -6.76
N VAL A 42 2.33 -0.80 -6.33
CA VAL A 42 2.61 -0.03 -5.12
C VAL A 42 2.07 1.40 -5.27
N GLN A 43 2.28 2.02 -6.44
CA GLN A 43 1.75 3.36 -6.68
C GLN A 43 0.24 3.40 -6.52
N LYS A 44 -0.46 2.40 -7.06
CA LYS A 44 -1.91 2.33 -6.95
C LYS A 44 -2.36 2.18 -5.51
N TYR A 45 -1.65 1.37 -4.73
CA TYR A 45 -1.94 1.24 -3.31
C TYR A 45 -1.74 2.57 -2.59
N GLU A 46 -0.64 3.26 -2.87
CA GLU A 46 -0.32 4.51 -2.17
C GLU A 46 -1.27 5.63 -2.53
N ARG A 47 -1.79 5.63 -3.75
CA ARG A 47 -2.79 6.61 -4.18
C ARG A 47 -4.19 6.28 -3.71
N GLY A 48 -4.40 5.07 -3.22
CA GLY A 48 -5.72 4.62 -2.82
C GLY A 48 -6.61 4.27 -3.99
N THR A 49 -6.05 4.12 -5.20
CA THR A 49 -6.85 3.73 -6.36
C THR A 49 -7.12 2.25 -6.40
N ASN A 50 -6.33 1.46 -5.65
CA ASN A 50 -6.60 0.04 -5.46
C ASN A 50 -6.68 -0.23 -3.99
N ARG A 51 -7.66 -1.04 -3.59
CA ARG A 51 -7.80 -1.46 -2.20
C ARG A 51 -6.75 -2.52 -1.89
N ILE A 52 -6.19 -2.44 -0.69
CA ILE A 52 -5.27 -3.46 -0.20
C ILE A 52 -6.10 -4.47 0.58
N GLY A 53 -6.14 -5.70 0.09
CA GLY A 53 -6.88 -6.76 0.78
C GLY A 53 -6.24 -7.09 2.12
N ALA A 54 -7.00 -7.78 2.98
CA ALA A 54 -6.57 -8.04 4.35
C ALA A 54 -5.26 -8.83 4.41
N SER A 55 -5.11 -9.86 3.60
CA SER A 55 -3.88 -10.65 3.58
C SER A 55 -2.69 -9.82 3.12
N ARG A 56 -2.90 -9.02 2.10
CA ARG A 56 -1.84 -8.16 1.60
C ARG A 56 -1.46 -7.09 2.63
N LEU A 57 -2.46 -6.56 3.31
CA LEU A 57 -2.22 -5.54 4.33
C LEU A 57 -1.39 -6.12 5.48
N PHE A 58 -1.67 -7.35 5.89
CA PHE A 58 -0.88 -8.02 6.91
C PHE A 58 0.57 -8.17 6.45
N HIS A 59 0.77 -8.58 5.20
CA HIS A 59 2.12 -8.72 4.63
C HIS A 59 2.83 -7.36 4.59
N VAL A 60 2.11 -6.32 4.18
CA VAL A 60 2.66 -4.96 4.15
C VAL A 60 3.12 -4.55 5.54
N ALA A 61 2.30 -4.79 6.55
CA ALA A 61 2.65 -4.44 7.92
C ALA A 61 3.92 -5.15 8.36
N ARG A 62 4.08 -6.43 8.01
CA ARG A 62 5.28 -7.18 8.35
C ARG A 62 6.52 -6.58 7.69
N VAL A 63 6.40 -6.26 6.40
CA VAL A 63 7.51 -5.66 5.65
C VAL A 63 7.87 -4.29 6.21
N MET A 64 6.87 -3.53 6.62
CA MET A 64 7.06 -2.17 7.14
C MET A 64 7.38 -2.13 8.63
N GLU A 65 7.41 -3.27 9.29
CA GLU A 65 7.75 -3.39 10.71
C GLU A 65 6.77 -2.63 11.62
N VAL A 66 5.50 -2.75 11.32
CA VAL A 66 4.46 -2.13 12.14
C VAL A 66 3.43 -3.15 12.58
#